data_4950906415ecb5d140711e790520022a
#
_entry.id   4950906415ecb5d140711e790520022a
#
_cell.length_a   1.000
_cell.length_b   1.000
_cell.length_c   1.000
_cell.angle_alpha   90.00
_cell.angle_beta   90.00
_cell.angle_gamma   90.00
#
_symmetry.space_group_name_H-M   'P 1'
#
loop_
_entity.id
_entity.type
_entity.pdbx_description
1 polymer ?
#
loop_
_entity_poly.entity_id
_entity_poly.type
_entity_poly.pdbx_seq_one_letter_code
_entity_poly.pdbx_strand_id
1 'polypeptide(L)'
;ASNVVVNDLLPTGVTYQSDVPTAGNYVAGTGVWTIGAMPTGDRQTLTITVLVTTGNSGGKVTNTGTVTSGTWDPDLANNTATKIVDVPPRDVLVGTDIGCETGPYVRVIDPDTGFTRIAFFAYEPAFRGGVRVYGADVTGDGNPEIITAPGPGRPGEVRVWQDNGSSVKELTNYSFFPFGPSYTGGVEISEGSITTAGATEIVTAQNLGGLVSVFEVTPGAANPINTTPIRQLRPFGSSYRGGVTIDTADIGTVSGSTVTSATPDGIMELFVGSGFGIQAQIKGYNGTAASPTLFNSFDVMSPGYNRGVSVARLPSGTSGNADRILVSSGID
;
A
#
# COMPACT_ATOMS: atom_id res chain seq x y z
N ALA A 1 -25.60 6.05 37.80
CA ALA A 1 -25.04 4.77 38.27
C ALA A 1 -23.90 5.04 39.25
N SER A 2 -23.65 4.12 40.16
CA SER A 2 -22.55 4.17 41.13
C SER A 2 -21.57 3.02 40.86
N ASN A 3 -20.31 3.22 41.20
CA ASN A 3 -19.26 2.20 41.07
C ASN A 3 -19.22 1.57 39.65
N VAL A 4 -19.25 2.38 38.64
CA VAL A 4 -19.19 1.91 37.23
C VAL A 4 -17.76 1.45 36.94
N VAL A 5 -17.64 0.23 36.44
CA VAL A 5 -16.40 -0.42 36.06
C VAL A 5 -16.57 -1.08 34.69
N VAL A 6 -15.60 -0.92 33.80
CA VAL A 6 -15.52 -1.65 32.55
C VAL A 6 -14.34 -2.61 32.62
N ASN A 7 -14.57 -3.86 32.23
CA ASN A 7 -13.52 -4.84 31.97
C ASN A 7 -13.31 -4.96 30.51
N ASP A 8 -12.14 -4.55 30.03
CA ASP A 8 -11.68 -4.59 28.65
C ASP A 8 -10.23 -5.05 28.64
N LEU A 9 -10.04 -6.35 28.89
CA LEU A 9 -8.72 -6.97 28.82
C LEU A 9 -8.35 -7.16 27.35
N LEU A 10 -7.23 -6.59 26.96
CA LEU A 10 -6.73 -6.67 25.60
C LEU A 10 -6.58 -8.13 25.16
N PRO A 11 -7.08 -8.49 23.96
CA PRO A 11 -7.00 -9.85 23.45
C PRO A 11 -5.57 -10.22 23.06
N THR A 12 -5.35 -11.51 22.86
CA THR A 12 -4.11 -12.00 22.22
C THR A 12 -3.96 -11.42 20.83
N GLY A 13 -2.73 -11.16 20.39
CA GLY A 13 -2.43 -10.57 19.09
C GLY A 13 -2.26 -9.05 19.10
N VAL A 14 -2.40 -8.40 20.26
CA VAL A 14 -2.08 -6.98 20.44
C VAL A 14 -1.21 -6.74 21.67
N THR A 15 -0.42 -5.67 21.62
CA THR A 15 0.38 -5.16 22.73
C THR A 15 -0.05 -3.74 23.06
N TYR A 16 -0.34 -3.49 24.32
CA TYR A 16 -0.68 -2.15 24.82
C TYR A 16 0.44 -1.14 24.55
N GLN A 17 0.04 0.07 24.13
CA GLN A 17 0.93 1.21 23.95
C GLN A 17 0.58 2.37 24.87
N SER A 18 -0.69 2.79 24.86
CA SER A 18 -1.16 3.91 25.70
C SER A 18 -2.66 3.88 25.86
N ASP A 19 -3.18 4.63 26.84
CA ASP A 19 -4.60 4.90 27.01
C ASP A 19 -4.88 6.36 27.37
N VAL A 20 -6.09 6.81 27.04
CA VAL A 20 -6.62 8.14 27.37
C VAL A 20 -8.08 7.99 27.83
N PRO A 21 -8.35 7.87 29.14
CA PRO A 21 -9.71 7.90 29.68
C PRO A 21 -10.21 9.33 29.85
N THR A 22 -11.50 9.58 29.59
CA THR A 22 -12.13 10.88 29.89
C THR A 22 -12.47 11.02 31.38
N ALA A 23 -12.60 9.91 32.11
CA ALA A 23 -12.76 9.85 33.56
C ALA A 23 -12.20 8.56 34.12
N GLY A 24 -11.80 8.59 35.38
CA GLY A 24 -11.32 7.41 36.10
C GLY A 24 -9.91 6.99 35.71
N ASN A 25 -9.62 5.69 35.88
CA ASN A 25 -8.30 5.13 35.58
C ASN A 25 -8.43 3.74 34.95
N TYR A 26 -7.62 3.49 33.91
CA TYR A 26 -7.49 2.17 33.27
C TYR A 26 -6.18 1.49 33.70
N VAL A 27 -6.23 0.20 33.88
CA VAL A 27 -5.07 -0.64 34.24
C VAL A 27 -4.90 -1.71 33.16
N ALA A 28 -3.99 -1.46 32.22
CA ALA A 28 -3.80 -2.31 31.05
C ALA A 28 -3.53 -3.79 31.35
N GLY A 29 -2.77 -4.08 32.42
CA GLY A 29 -2.44 -5.45 32.79
C GLY A 29 -3.62 -6.29 33.30
N THR A 30 -4.72 -5.66 33.75
CA THR A 30 -5.96 -6.32 34.22
C THR A 30 -7.14 -6.04 33.30
N GLY A 31 -7.04 -5.04 32.40
CA GLY A 31 -8.13 -4.59 31.55
C GLY A 31 -9.24 -3.84 32.32
N VAL A 32 -8.99 -3.40 33.54
CA VAL A 32 -10.00 -2.76 34.39
C VAL A 32 -9.95 -1.26 34.21
N TRP A 33 -11.07 -0.66 33.76
CA TRP A 33 -11.29 0.77 33.77
C TRP A 33 -12.30 1.15 34.85
N THR A 34 -11.81 1.80 35.92
CA THR A 34 -12.64 2.25 37.03
C THR A 34 -13.11 3.67 36.78
N ILE A 35 -14.39 3.87 36.50
CA ILE A 35 -15.02 5.17 36.19
C ILE A 35 -15.56 5.81 37.49
N GLY A 36 -16.22 5.02 38.32
CA GLY A 36 -16.84 5.51 39.54
C GLY A 36 -18.33 5.88 39.36
N ALA A 37 -18.74 7.05 39.84
CA ALA A 37 -20.12 7.51 39.69
C ALA A 37 -20.38 8.15 38.35
N MET A 38 -21.47 7.77 37.69
CA MET A 38 -21.94 8.37 36.42
C MET A 38 -23.34 8.94 36.57
N PRO A 39 -23.56 10.27 36.44
CA PRO A 39 -24.87 10.89 36.41
C PRO A 39 -25.74 10.37 35.26
N THR A 40 -27.04 10.58 35.32
CA THR A 40 -27.95 10.22 34.23
C THR A 40 -27.62 11.04 32.97
N GLY A 41 -27.46 10.38 31.85
CA GLY A 41 -27.11 10.99 30.56
C GLY A 41 -25.63 11.25 30.35
N ASP A 42 -24.77 10.93 31.34
CA ASP A 42 -23.32 11.05 31.20
C ASP A 42 -22.75 10.00 30.26
N ARG A 43 -21.66 10.36 29.55
CA ARG A 43 -20.93 9.47 28.64
C ARG A 43 -19.43 9.61 28.94
N GLN A 44 -18.77 8.47 29.12
CA GLN A 44 -17.33 8.41 29.29
C GLN A 44 -16.71 7.58 28.15
N THR A 45 -15.50 7.94 27.75
CA THR A 45 -14.77 7.29 26.67
C THR A 45 -13.38 6.90 27.15
N LEU A 46 -12.97 5.70 26.83
CA LEU A 46 -11.59 5.23 26.96
C LEU A 46 -11.04 4.97 25.54
N THR A 47 -9.97 5.63 25.19
CA THR A 47 -9.21 5.34 23.98
C THR A 47 -7.99 4.52 24.36
N ILE A 48 -7.85 3.33 23.82
CA ILE A 48 -6.68 2.46 24.02
C ILE A 48 -5.95 2.34 22.70
N THR A 49 -4.66 2.67 22.71
CA THR A 49 -3.78 2.47 21.54
C THR A 49 -3.02 1.16 21.75
N VAL A 50 -3.05 0.32 20.73
CA VAL A 50 -2.38 -0.98 20.73
C VAL A 50 -1.52 -1.15 19.48
N LEU A 51 -0.46 -1.95 19.60
CA LEU A 51 0.31 -2.46 18.48
C LEU A 51 -0.16 -3.89 18.18
N VAL A 52 -0.53 -4.18 16.95
CA VAL A 52 -0.80 -5.55 16.51
C VAL A 52 0.50 -6.33 16.46
N THR A 53 0.55 -7.49 17.11
CA THR A 53 1.76 -8.32 17.13
C THR A 53 1.95 -9.08 15.82
N THR A 54 3.21 -9.41 15.52
CA THR A 54 3.62 -10.04 14.26
C THR A 54 2.88 -11.35 14.01
N GLY A 55 2.59 -12.22 14.79
CA GLY A 55 1.88 -13.48 14.54
C GLY A 55 0.39 -13.36 14.16
N ASN A 56 -0.15 -12.14 14.00
CA ASN A 56 -1.58 -11.91 13.74
C ASN A 56 -1.87 -11.31 12.36
N SER A 57 -0.88 -11.31 11.47
CA SER A 57 -1.02 -10.85 10.09
C SER A 57 -2.07 -11.68 9.32
N GLY A 58 -3.02 -11.01 8.68
CA GLY A 58 -4.13 -11.67 7.98
C GLY A 58 -5.18 -12.34 8.89
N GLY A 59 -5.09 -12.13 10.20
CA GLY A 59 -6.01 -12.68 11.19
C GLY A 59 -7.09 -11.69 11.64
N LYS A 60 -7.80 -12.09 12.70
CA LYS A 60 -8.83 -11.24 13.33
C LYS A 60 -8.46 -10.98 14.78
N VAL A 61 -8.57 -9.72 15.20
CA VAL A 61 -8.53 -9.34 16.61
C VAL A 61 -9.95 -9.14 17.11
N THR A 62 -10.35 -9.91 18.10
CA THR A 62 -11.67 -9.79 18.72
C THR A 62 -11.51 -9.16 20.10
N ASN A 63 -12.00 -7.94 20.27
CA ASN A 63 -12.03 -7.26 21.57
C ASN A 63 -13.42 -7.30 22.17
N THR A 64 -13.52 -7.53 23.49
CA THR A 64 -14.80 -7.60 24.23
C THR A 64 -14.69 -6.80 25.51
N GLY A 65 -15.53 -5.79 25.64
CA GLY A 65 -15.69 -5.00 26.84
C GLY A 65 -16.99 -5.34 27.57
N THR A 66 -16.94 -5.40 28.89
CA THR A 66 -18.11 -5.63 29.74
C THR A 66 -18.19 -4.56 30.82
N VAL A 67 -19.35 -3.91 30.97
CA VAL A 67 -19.61 -2.92 32.01
C VAL A 67 -20.37 -3.50 33.18
N THR A 68 -20.03 -3.08 34.38
CA THR A 68 -20.76 -3.38 35.61
C THR A 68 -20.97 -2.12 36.42
N SER A 69 -21.99 -2.11 37.27
CA SER A 69 -22.26 -0.99 38.19
C SER A 69 -22.82 -1.48 39.52
N GLY A 70 -22.66 -0.66 40.57
CA GLY A 70 -23.31 -0.88 41.86
C GLY A 70 -24.81 -0.49 41.85
N THR A 71 -25.30 0.12 40.79
CA THR A 71 -26.74 0.44 40.60
C THR A 71 -27.38 -0.71 39.85
N TRP A 72 -28.57 -1.16 40.29
CA TRP A 72 -29.32 -2.22 39.62
C TRP A 72 -29.61 -1.87 38.13
N ASP A 73 -29.35 -2.81 37.26
CA ASP A 73 -29.59 -2.73 35.82
C ASP A 73 -30.61 -3.81 35.43
N PRO A 74 -31.75 -3.40 34.85
CA PRO A 74 -32.80 -4.35 34.44
C PRO A 74 -32.48 -5.13 33.17
N ASP A 75 -31.50 -4.68 32.37
CA ASP A 75 -31.11 -5.32 31.11
C ASP A 75 -29.60 -5.55 31.00
N LEU A 76 -29.19 -6.67 31.55
CA LEU A 76 -27.76 -7.09 31.52
C LEU A 76 -27.26 -7.52 30.13
N ALA A 77 -28.17 -7.69 29.15
CA ALA A 77 -27.77 -8.10 27.81
C ALA A 77 -27.02 -6.98 27.04
N ASN A 78 -27.25 -5.73 27.43
CA ASN A 78 -26.57 -4.58 26.83
C ASN A 78 -25.21 -4.24 27.46
N ASN A 79 -24.81 -4.98 28.51
CA ASN A 79 -23.60 -4.70 29.27
C ASN A 79 -22.32 -5.22 28.60
N THR A 80 -22.41 -5.98 27.52
CA THR A 80 -21.27 -6.54 26.82
C THR A 80 -21.29 -6.10 25.36
N ALA A 81 -20.15 -5.63 24.89
CA ALA A 81 -19.94 -5.29 23.49
C ALA A 81 -18.69 -6.00 22.96
N THR A 82 -18.81 -6.58 21.77
CA THR A 82 -17.70 -7.24 21.08
C THR A 82 -17.47 -6.57 19.73
N LYS A 83 -16.21 -6.31 19.40
CA LYS A 83 -15.78 -5.82 18.08
C LYS A 83 -14.71 -6.74 17.52
N ILE A 84 -14.90 -7.12 16.27
CA ILE A 84 -13.89 -7.85 15.47
C ILE A 84 -13.24 -6.84 14.53
N VAL A 85 -11.93 -6.86 14.49
CA VAL A 85 -11.11 -6.07 13.56
C VAL A 85 -10.28 -7.05 12.74
N ASP A 86 -10.39 -6.94 11.41
CA ASP A 86 -9.52 -7.66 10.50
C ASP A 86 -8.13 -7.01 10.51
N VAL A 87 -7.09 -7.84 10.59
CA VAL A 87 -5.69 -7.39 10.54
C VAL A 87 -5.20 -7.65 9.13
N PRO A 88 -4.88 -6.61 8.35
CA PRO A 88 -4.36 -6.81 6.99
C PRO A 88 -3.09 -7.67 7.02
N PRO A 89 -2.89 -8.55 6.04
CA PRO A 89 -1.66 -9.31 5.92
C PRO A 89 -0.49 -8.36 5.64
N ARG A 90 0.66 -8.62 6.26
CA ARG A 90 1.93 -7.89 6.02
C ARG A 90 2.86 -8.69 5.14
N ASP A 91 2.30 -9.40 4.18
CA ASP A 91 3.01 -10.31 3.33
C ASP A 91 4.07 -9.63 2.46
N VAL A 92 5.14 -10.37 2.20
CA VAL A 92 6.14 -10.00 1.21
C VAL A 92 5.76 -10.63 -0.13
N LEU A 93 5.55 -9.81 -1.14
CA LEU A 93 5.27 -10.24 -2.50
C LEU A 93 6.57 -10.41 -3.26
N VAL A 94 6.77 -11.58 -3.87
CA VAL A 94 7.96 -11.90 -4.67
C VAL A 94 7.52 -12.39 -6.04
N GLY A 95 7.96 -11.70 -7.09
CA GLY A 95 7.84 -12.13 -8.48
C GLY A 95 9.16 -12.68 -8.99
N THR A 96 9.11 -13.63 -9.93
CA THR A 96 10.31 -14.15 -10.60
C THR A 96 10.84 -13.12 -11.61
N ASP A 97 12.17 -13.07 -11.73
CA ASP A 97 12.83 -12.19 -12.69
C ASP A 97 12.94 -12.83 -14.08
N ILE A 98 13.39 -12.03 -15.05
CA ILE A 98 13.60 -12.46 -16.44
C ILE A 98 14.54 -13.66 -16.50
N GLY A 99 14.24 -14.59 -17.38
CA GLY A 99 15.05 -15.81 -17.59
C GLY A 99 14.84 -16.91 -16.55
N CYS A 100 14.00 -16.70 -15.53
CA CYS A 100 13.73 -17.72 -14.52
C CYS A 100 13.04 -18.94 -15.17
N GLU A 101 13.62 -20.14 -14.99
CA GLU A 101 13.09 -21.39 -15.56
C GLU A 101 11.73 -21.79 -15.01
N THR A 102 11.38 -21.34 -13.81
CA THR A 102 10.08 -21.63 -13.18
C THR A 102 8.91 -20.89 -13.82
N GLY A 103 9.17 -19.92 -14.72
CA GLY A 103 8.13 -19.09 -15.36
C GLY A 103 7.69 -17.90 -14.50
N PRO A 104 6.56 -17.26 -14.80
CA PRO A 104 6.08 -16.02 -14.16
C PRO A 104 5.40 -16.34 -12.82
N TYR A 105 6.18 -16.79 -11.87
CA TYR A 105 5.72 -17.28 -10.58
C TYR A 105 5.70 -16.17 -9.54
N VAL A 106 4.58 -16.05 -8.83
CA VAL A 106 4.41 -15.11 -7.72
C VAL A 106 4.30 -15.89 -6.42
N ARG A 107 4.98 -15.42 -5.39
CA ARG A 107 4.92 -15.96 -4.04
C ARG A 107 4.49 -14.87 -3.07
N VAL A 108 3.56 -15.24 -2.20
CA VAL A 108 3.16 -14.46 -1.03
C VAL A 108 3.82 -15.11 0.18
N ILE A 109 4.73 -14.41 0.80
CA ILE A 109 5.55 -14.93 1.89
C ILE A 109 5.14 -14.25 3.19
N ASP A 110 4.84 -15.03 4.20
CA ASP A 110 4.67 -14.55 5.56
C ASP A 110 6.04 -14.11 6.12
N PRO A 111 6.23 -12.81 6.43
CA PRO A 111 7.52 -12.30 6.89
C PRO A 111 7.93 -12.80 8.27
N ASP A 112 6.97 -13.22 9.09
CA ASP A 112 7.22 -13.67 10.45
C ASP A 112 7.79 -15.10 10.49
N THR A 113 7.35 -15.94 9.54
CA THR A 113 7.76 -17.35 9.45
C THR A 113 8.73 -17.63 8.31
N GLY A 114 8.77 -16.76 7.30
CA GLY A 114 9.49 -16.98 6.04
C GLY A 114 8.85 -18.02 5.12
N PHE A 115 7.71 -18.59 5.49
CA PHE A 115 7.01 -19.58 4.66
C PHE A 115 6.19 -18.92 3.56
N THR A 116 6.13 -19.60 2.41
CA THR A 116 5.22 -19.23 1.33
C THR A 116 3.80 -19.64 1.68
N ARG A 117 2.93 -18.66 1.83
CA ARG A 117 1.51 -18.84 2.12
C ARG A 117 0.73 -19.18 0.84
N ILE A 118 1.00 -18.45 -0.24
CA ILE A 118 0.38 -18.63 -1.55
C ILE A 118 1.46 -18.60 -2.61
N ALA A 119 1.27 -19.38 -3.67
CA ALA A 119 2.12 -19.36 -4.84
C ALA A 119 1.31 -19.68 -6.11
N PHE A 120 1.49 -18.88 -7.16
CA PHE A 120 0.70 -19.02 -8.39
C PHE A 120 1.46 -18.50 -9.61
N PHE A 121 1.01 -18.88 -10.80
CA PHE A 121 1.47 -18.31 -12.06
C PHE A 121 0.60 -17.10 -12.42
N ALA A 122 1.22 -15.91 -12.51
CA ALA A 122 0.49 -14.71 -12.92
C ALA A 122 0.19 -14.68 -14.43
N TYR A 123 0.96 -15.40 -15.21
CA TYR A 123 0.84 -15.53 -16.68
C TYR A 123 1.08 -16.97 -17.10
N GLU A 124 1.14 -17.23 -18.42
CA GLU A 124 1.37 -18.55 -18.97
C GLU A 124 2.69 -19.16 -18.44
N PRO A 125 2.70 -20.40 -17.96
CA PRO A 125 3.90 -21.02 -17.35
C PRO A 125 5.14 -21.07 -18.26
N ALA A 126 4.96 -20.98 -19.58
CA ALA A 126 6.06 -20.92 -20.54
C ALA A 126 6.70 -19.53 -20.70
N PHE A 127 6.08 -18.47 -20.18
CA PHE A 127 6.63 -17.12 -20.24
C PHE A 127 7.89 -17.00 -19.38
N ARG A 128 8.90 -16.29 -19.89
CA ARG A 128 10.22 -16.14 -19.25
C ARG A 128 10.65 -14.69 -19.05
N GLY A 129 9.75 -13.73 -19.31
CA GLY A 129 10.04 -12.30 -19.17
C GLY A 129 10.04 -11.77 -17.74
N GLY A 130 9.71 -12.62 -16.76
CA GLY A 130 9.56 -12.23 -15.37
C GLY A 130 8.23 -11.56 -15.05
N VAL A 131 7.97 -11.30 -13.77
CA VAL A 131 6.74 -10.65 -13.29
C VAL A 131 7.09 -9.60 -12.22
N ARG A 132 6.54 -8.41 -12.38
CA ARG A 132 6.52 -7.35 -11.36
C ARG A 132 5.30 -7.54 -10.49
N VAL A 133 5.44 -7.28 -9.18
CA VAL A 133 4.36 -7.43 -8.21
C VAL A 133 4.25 -6.17 -7.36
N TYR A 134 3.03 -5.81 -7.03
CA TYR A 134 2.72 -4.70 -6.12
C TYR A 134 1.50 -5.06 -5.28
N GLY A 135 1.40 -4.56 -4.06
CA GLY A 135 0.25 -4.77 -3.18
C GLY A 135 -0.47 -3.45 -2.92
N ALA A 136 -1.75 -3.37 -3.27
CA ALA A 136 -2.56 -2.16 -3.05
C ALA A 136 -4.05 -2.51 -2.94
N ASP A 137 -4.77 -1.79 -2.08
CA ASP A 137 -6.24 -1.90 -1.97
C ASP A 137 -6.89 -1.12 -3.13
N VAL A 138 -7.05 -1.79 -4.26
CA VAL A 138 -7.69 -1.22 -5.46
C VAL A 138 -9.19 -1.51 -5.51
N THR A 139 -9.70 -2.38 -4.64
CA THR A 139 -11.13 -2.67 -4.53
C THR A 139 -11.84 -1.80 -3.50
N GLY A 140 -11.11 -1.15 -2.60
CA GLY A 140 -11.63 -0.30 -1.53
C GLY A 140 -12.24 -1.08 -0.38
N ASP A 141 -11.91 -2.36 -0.22
CA ASP A 141 -12.46 -3.23 0.84
C ASP A 141 -11.58 -3.25 2.12
N GLY A 142 -10.44 -2.54 2.10
CA GLY A 142 -9.49 -2.43 3.20
C GLY A 142 -8.42 -3.53 3.20
N ASN A 143 -8.45 -4.45 2.23
CA ASN A 143 -7.43 -5.48 2.06
C ASN A 143 -6.67 -5.25 0.74
N PRO A 144 -5.33 -5.35 0.74
CA PRO A 144 -4.58 -5.15 -0.50
C PRO A 144 -4.76 -6.32 -1.46
N GLU A 145 -5.03 -6.01 -2.72
CA GLU A 145 -4.91 -6.92 -3.84
C GLU A 145 -3.46 -7.06 -4.28
N ILE A 146 -3.17 -8.18 -4.97
CA ILE A 146 -1.90 -8.40 -5.64
C ILE A 146 -2.02 -7.91 -7.08
N ILE A 147 -1.27 -6.89 -7.45
CA ILE A 147 -1.19 -6.38 -8.81
C ILE A 147 0.04 -6.99 -9.46
N THR A 148 -0.11 -7.53 -10.67
CA THR A 148 0.99 -8.12 -11.43
C THR A 148 1.12 -7.45 -12.79
N ALA A 149 2.37 -7.29 -13.25
CA ALA A 149 2.68 -6.83 -14.59
C ALA A 149 3.80 -7.69 -15.20
N PRO A 150 3.74 -8.02 -16.49
CA PRO A 150 4.75 -8.86 -17.12
C PRO A 150 6.00 -8.06 -17.45
N GLY A 151 7.15 -8.71 -17.38
CA GLY A 151 8.35 -8.23 -18.03
C GLY A 151 8.28 -8.37 -19.56
N PRO A 152 9.39 -8.16 -20.30
CA PRO A 152 9.40 -8.17 -21.76
C PRO A 152 9.06 -9.55 -22.35
N GLY A 153 8.47 -9.56 -23.56
CA GLY A 153 8.27 -10.77 -24.38
C GLY A 153 6.83 -11.27 -24.50
N ARG A 154 5.86 -10.59 -23.84
CA ARG A 154 4.41 -10.81 -24.01
C ARG A 154 3.66 -9.48 -23.99
N PRO A 155 2.38 -9.43 -24.44
CA PRO A 155 1.55 -8.24 -24.24
C PRO A 155 1.53 -7.77 -22.79
N GLY A 156 1.71 -6.48 -22.57
CA GLY A 156 1.87 -5.84 -21.27
C GLY A 156 0.56 -5.71 -20.49
N GLU A 157 -0.11 -6.82 -20.22
CA GLU A 157 -1.37 -6.88 -19.48
C GLU A 157 -1.12 -6.81 -17.97
N VAL A 158 -1.61 -5.78 -17.32
CA VAL A 158 -1.67 -5.69 -15.86
C VAL A 158 -2.85 -6.50 -15.37
N ARG A 159 -2.64 -7.35 -14.37
CA ARG A 159 -3.67 -8.20 -13.75
C ARG A 159 -3.77 -7.93 -12.26
N VAL A 160 -4.96 -8.06 -11.72
CA VAL A 160 -5.25 -7.88 -10.29
C VAL A 160 -5.83 -9.16 -9.72
N TRP A 161 -5.35 -9.53 -8.54
CA TRP A 161 -5.69 -10.78 -7.87
C TRP A 161 -6.14 -10.51 -6.45
N GLN A 162 -7.32 -10.98 -6.10
CA GLN A 162 -7.79 -10.98 -4.73
C GLN A 162 -7.17 -12.13 -3.96
N ASP A 163 -6.59 -11.82 -2.81
CA ASP A 163 -6.07 -12.79 -1.86
C ASP A 163 -7.19 -13.27 -0.93
N ASN A 164 -7.46 -14.58 -0.92
CA ASN A 164 -8.47 -15.20 -0.07
C ASN A 164 -7.87 -15.95 1.14
N GLY A 165 -6.63 -15.62 1.49
CA GLY A 165 -5.91 -16.22 2.62
C GLY A 165 -5.14 -17.50 2.26
N SER A 166 -5.67 -18.37 1.43
CA SER A 166 -5.04 -19.65 1.01
C SER A 166 -4.93 -19.81 -0.50
N SER A 167 -5.54 -18.93 -1.27
CA SER A 167 -5.55 -18.93 -2.73
C SER A 167 -5.74 -17.52 -3.27
N VAL A 168 -5.51 -17.31 -4.55
CA VAL A 168 -5.82 -16.08 -5.24
C VAL A 168 -6.94 -16.30 -6.27
N LYS A 169 -7.69 -15.23 -6.53
CA LYS A 169 -8.69 -15.18 -7.58
C LYS A 169 -8.41 -13.96 -8.46
N GLU A 170 -8.27 -14.16 -9.77
CA GLU A 170 -8.13 -13.06 -10.71
C GLU A 170 -9.42 -12.21 -10.78
N LEU A 171 -9.25 -10.91 -10.64
CA LEU A 171 -10.31 -9.91 -10.82
C LEU A 171 -10.24 -9.39 -12.26
N THR A 172 -10.81 -10.13 -13.20
CA THR A 172 -10.66 -9.89 -14.64
C THR A 172 -11.19 -8.54 -15.11
N ASN A 173 -12.13 -7.92 -14.38
CA ASN A 173 -12.64 -6.59 -14.63
C ASN A 173 -11.65 -5.46 -14.20
N TYR A 174 -10.58 -5.81 -13.48
CA TYR A 174 -9.48 -4.90 -13.14
C TYR A 174 -8.26 -5.10 -14.06
N SER A 175 -8.29 -6.07 -14.99
CA SER A 175 -7.18 -6.33 -15.90
C SER A 175 -7.23 -5.38 -17.11
N PHE A 176 -6.07 -4.83 -17.50
CA PHE A 176 -5.99 -3.87 -18.61
C PHE A 176 -4.61 -3.82 -19.27
N PHE A 177 -4.53 -3.20 -20.45
CA PHE A 177 -3.30 -2.99 -21.21
C PHE A 177 -2.91 -1.51 -21.20
N PRO A 178 -2.03 -1.05 -20.29
CA PRO A 178 -1.71 0.38 -20.13
C PRO A 178 -1.09 1.02 -21.37
N PHE A 179 -0.43 0.23 -22.22
CA PHE A 179 0.25 0.69 -23.44
C PHE A 179 -0.31 0.04 -24.72
N GLY A 180 -1.51 -0.53 -24.61
CA GLY A 180 -2.16 -1.29 -25.67
C GLY A 180 -1.67 -2.74 -25.80
N PRO A 181 -2.47 -3.63 -26.42
CA PRO A 181 -2.19 -5.07 -26.48
C PRO A 181 -1.01 -5.46 -27.37
N SER A 182 -0.52 -4.56 -28.20
CA SER A 182 0.65 -4.80 -29.05
C SER A 182 1.98 -4.46 -28.37
N TYR A 183 1.96 -3.77 -27.22
CA TYR A 183 3.18 -3.45 -26.49
C TYR A 183 3.68 -4.67 -25.72
N THR A 184 4.93 -5.07 -25.99
CA THR A 184 5.56 -6.27 -25.40
C THR A 184 6.87 -5.97 -24.67
N GLY A 185 7.14 -4.70 -24.36
CA GLY A 185 8.40 -4.26 -23.76
C GLY A 185 8.49 -4.40 -22.24
N GLY A 186 7.49 -4.98 -21.59
CA GLY A 186 7.41 -5.10 -20.12
C GLY A 186 6.85 -3.85 -19.45
N VAL A 187 6.22 -4.03 -18.30
CA VAL A 187 5.51 -2.98 -17.55
C VAL A 187 6.01 -2.94 -16.12
N GLU A 188 6.42 -1.78 -15.65
CA GLU A 188 6.61 -1.46 -14.23
C GLU A 188 5.29 -0.94 -13.66
N ILE A 189 5.04 -1.21 -12.38
CA ILE A 189 3.81 -0.84 -11.67
C ILE A 189 4.10 -0.23 -10.31
N SER A 190 3.28 0.72 -9.92
CA SER A 190 3.16 1.28 -8.58
C SER A 190 1.71 1.72 -8.37
N GLU A 191 1.37 2.14 -7.17
CA GLU A 191 0.05 2.68 -6.82
C GLU A 191 0.24 3.89 -5.91
N GLY A 192 -0.72 4.82 -5.92
CA GLY A 192 -0.74 5.95 -5.00
C GLY A 192 -1.82 6.96 -5.33
N SER A 193 -2.07 7.84 -4.37
CA SER A 193 -2.96 9.00 -4.52
C SER A 193 -2.21 10.15 -5.18
N ILE A 194 -2.02 10.10 -6.50
CA ILE A 194 -1.17 11.05 -7.25
C ILE A 194 -1.87 12.39 -7.52
N THR A 195 -3.17 12.34 -7.78
CA THR A 195 -3.92 13.54 -8.20
C THR A 195 -4.61 14.24 -7.04
N THR A 196 -5.12 13.47 -6.10
CA THR A 196 -5.86 13.95 -4.91
C THR A 196 -5.68 12.99 -3.76
N ALA A 197 -5.61 13.49 -2.54
CA ALA A 197 -5.55 12.65 -1.34
C ALA A 197 -6.72 11.65 -1.30
N GLY A 198 -6.41 10.37 -1.07
CA GLY A 198 -7.40 9.30 -1.01
C GLY A 198 -7.90 8.79 -2.37
N ALA A 199 -7.39 9.30 -3.50
CA ALA A 199 -7.64 8.68 -4.79
C ALA A 199 -6.92 7.34 -4.88
N THR A 200 -7.52 6.38 -5.59
CA THR A 200 -6.85 5.12 -5.93
C THR A 200 -6.41 5.18 -7.38
N GLU A 201 -5.12 5.13 -7.63
CA GLU A 201 -4.56 5.27 -8.98
C GLU A 201 -3.43 4.27 -9.19
N ILE A 202 -3.46 3.57 -10.33
CA ILE A 202 -2.37 2.69 -10.75
C ILE A 202 -1.42 3.46 -11.66
N VAL A 203 -0.15 3.49 -11.28
CA VAL A 203 0.93 4.05 -12.08
C VAL A 203 1.63 2.93 -12.83
N THR A 204 1.81 3.12 -14.14
CA THR A 204 2.52 2.14 -14.98
C THR A 204 3.62 2.83 -15.77
N ALA A 205 4.70 2.10 -16.03
CA ALA A 205 5.77 2.60 -16.88
C ALA A 205 6.28 1.54 -17.86
N GLN A 206 6.79 2.00 -18.99
CA GLN A 206 7.40 1.15 -20.00
C GLN A 206 8.79 0.71 -19.56
N ASN A 207 9.00 -0.60 -19.39
CA ASN A 207 10.31 -1.17 -19.09
C ASN A 207 11.24 -1.13 -20.32
N LEU A 208 10.69 -1.23 -21.55
CA LEU A 208 11.37 -0.87 -22.79
C LEU A 208 10.61 0.30 -23.43
N GLY A 209 11.09 1.50 -23.20
CA GLY A 209 10.45 2.75 -23.61
C GLY A 209 10.75 3.86 -22.62
N GLY A 210 9.91 4.82 -22.46
CA GLY A 210 10.12 5.93 -21.50
C GLY A 210 8.81 6.61 -21.13
N LEU A 211 7.67 5.98 -21.45
CA LEU A 211 6.35 6.51 -21.13
C LEU A 211 5.92 6.03 -19.76
N VAL A 212 5.44 6.96 -18.94
CA VAL A 212 4.76 6.72 -17.66
C VAL A 212 3.31 7.15 -17.83
N SER A 213 2.38 6.37 -17.30
CA SER A 213 0.94 6.62 -17.37
C SER A 213 0.29 6.35 -16.02
N VAL A 214 -0.65 7.21 -15.62
CA VAL A 214 -1.45 7.09 -14.39
C VAL A 214 -2.90 6.81 -14.78
N PHE A 215 -3.49 5.80 -14.16
CA PHE A 215 -4.85 5.33 -14.42
C PHE A 215 -5.70 5.43 -13.16
N GLU A 216 -6.85 6.06 -13.28
CA GLU A 216 -7.82 6.15 -12.21
C GLU A 216 -8.50 4.79 -11.97
N VAL A 217 -8.65 4.44 -10.71
CA VAL A 217 -9.42 3.28 -10.26
C VAL A 217 -10.66 3.78 -9.55
N THR A 218 -11.82 3.27 -9.94
CA THR A 218 -13.10 3.53 -9.27
C THR A 218 -13.57 2.23 -8.60
N PRO A 219 -13.24 2.01 -7.33
CA PRO A 219 -13.61 0.79 -6.62
C PRO A 219 -15.10 0.48 -6.70
N GLY A 220 -15.45 -0.79 -6.91
CA GLY A 220 -16.85 -1.24 -6.98
C GLY A 220 -17.59 -0.94 -8.30
N ALA A 221 -17.00 -0.21 -9.23
CA ALA A 221 -17.58 0.00 -10.56
C ALA A 221 -17.53 -1.29 -11.40
N ALA A 222 -18.45 -1.43 -12.37
CA ALA A 222 -18.47 -2.57 -13.29
C ALA A 222 -17.17 -2.66 -14.13
N ASN A 223 -16.62 -1.51 -14.52
CA ASN A 223 -15.31 -1.35 -15.15
C ASN A 223 -14.48 -0.42 -14.25
N PRO A 224 -13.77 -0.95 -13.26
CA PRO A 224 -13.11 -0.14 -12.24
C PRO A 224 -11.93 0.68 -12.77
N ILE A 225 -11.23 0.18 -13.79
CA ILE A 225 -10.08 0.86 -14.38
C ILE A 225 -10.53 1.75 -15.53
N ASN A 226 -10.26 3.05 -15.42
CA ASN A 226 -10.36 3.94 -16.57
C ASN A 226 -9.16 3.68 -17.49
N THR A 227 -9.37 2.98 -18.60
CA THR A 227 -8.27 2.61 -19.54
C THR A 227 -7.70 3.80 -20.32
N THR A 228 -8.30 4.99 -20.20
CA THR A 228 -7.70 6.22 -20.67
C THR A 228 -6.87 6.82 -19.54
N PRO A 229 -5.55 6.98 -19.72
CA PRO A 229 -4.72 7.50 -18.65
C PRO A 229 -5.08 8.96 -18.32
N ILE A 230 -5.20 9.26 -17.04
CA ILE A 230 -5.50 10.62 -16.54
C ILE A 230 -4.25 11.51 -16.53
N ARG A 231 -3.04 10.90 -16.49
CA ARG A 231 -1.75 11.57 -16.61
C ARG A 231 -0.82 10.75 -17.49
N GLN A 232 -0.01 11.43 -18.28
CA GLN A 232 1.09 10.82 -19.03
C GLN A 232 2.30 11.73 -19.07
N LEU A 233 3.49 11.14 -18.97
CA LEU A 233 4.73 11.89 -19.10
C LEU A 233 5.85 11.02 -19.68
N ARG A 234 6.88 11.69 -20.26
CA ARG A 234 8.14 11.09 -20.70
C ARG A 234 9.30 11.76 -19.97
N PRO A 235 9.66 11.28 -18.78
CA PRO A 235 10.60 11.94 -17.88
C PRO A 235 11.95 12.29 -18.51
N PHE A 236 12.42 11.44 -19.42
CA PHE A 236 13.74 11.56 -20.05
C PHE A 236 13.66 11.95 -21.55
N GLY A 237 12.51 12.49 -21.96
CA GLY A 237 12.30 12.98 -23.33
C GLY A 237 11.67 11.96 -24.29
N SER A 238 11.18 12.44 -25.42
CA SER A 238 10.40 11.64 -26.39
C SER A 238 11.22 10.60 -27.15
N SER A 239 12.52 10.81 -27.28
CA SER A 239 13.45 9.89 -27.98
C SER A 239 14.03 8.81 -27.06
N TYR A 240 13.89 8.96 -25.74
CA TYR A 240 14.43 8.01 -24.80
C TYR A 240 13.70 6.65 -24.85
N ARG A 241 14.47 5.56 -24.84
CA ARG A 241 13.96 4.18 -24.94
C ARG A 241 14.59 3.22 -23.93
N GLY A 242 15.38 3.73 -22.99
CA GLY A 242 16.15 2.92 -22.04
C GLY A 242 15.32 2.29 -20.91
N GLY A 243 14.02 2.51 -20.91
CA GLY A 243 13.15 2.06 -19.82
C GLY A 243 13.17 2.99 -18.61
N VAL A 244 12.21 2.83 -17.73
CA VAL A 244 12.13 3.59 -16.48
C VAL A 244 11.61 2.69 -15.35
N THR A 245 12.10 2.92 -14.16
CA THR A 245 11.55 2.39 -12.92
C THR A 245 10.71 3.46 -12.24
N ILE A 246 9.71 3.07 -11.49
CA ILE A 246 8.79 3.99 -10.84
C ILE A 246 8.49 3.55 -9.40
N ASP A 247 8.25 4.52 -8.55
CA ASP A 247 7.50 4.33 -7.32
C ASP A 247 6.86 5.65 -6.89
N THR A 248 5.98 5.58 -5.91
CA THR A 248 5.25 6.73 -5.37
C THR A 248 5.54 6.88 -3.89
N ALA A 249 5.58 8.11 -3.38
CA ALA A 249 5.83 8.37 -1.97
C ALA A 249 5.24 9.72 -1.56
N ASP A 250 4.62 9.79 -0.39
CA ASP A 250 4.20 11.04 0.21
C ASP A 250 5.39 11.67 0.95
N ILE A 251 6.11 12.55 0.26
CA ILE A 251 7.26 13.27 0.82
C ILE A 251 6.88 14.59 1.50
N GLY A 252 5.59 14.86 1.58
CA GLY A 252 5.01 16.09 2.11
C GLY A 252 4.39 16.97 1.03
N THR A 253 4.01 18.17 1.38
CA THR A 253 3.28 19.05 0.47
C THR A 253 4.18 19.61 -0.62
N VAL A 254 3.84 19.32 -1.89
CA VAL A 254 4.52 19.85 -3.08
C VAL A 254 3.60 20.82 -3.81
N SER A 255 4.01 22.07 -3.95
CA SER A 255 3.28 23.09 -4.72
C SER A 255 4.06 23.48 -5.97
N GLY A 256 3.50 23.15 -7.14
CA GLY A 256 4.18 23.33 -8.41
C GLY A 256 5.51 22.55 -8.44
N SER A 257 6.63 23.26 -8.50
CA SER A 257 7.99 22.71 -8.54
C SER A 257 8.73 22.81 -7.18
N THR A 258 8.04 23.03 -6.08
CA THR A 258 8.68 23.28 -4.77
C THR A 258 8.05 22.42 -3.69
N VAL A 259 8.88 21.74 -2.90
CA VAL A 259 8.45 21.12 -1.63
C VAL A 259 8.27 22.22 -0.60
N THR A 260 7.06 22.44 -0.12
CA THR A 260 6.69 23.52 0.79
C THR A 260 6.59 23.07 2.25
N SER A 261 6.38 21.78 2.48
CA SER A 261 6.34 21.15 3.80
C SER A 261 6.81 19.71 3.71
N ALA A 262 7.49 19.22 4.73
CA ALA A 262 7.82 17.80 4.88
C ALA A 262 6.73 17.02 5.65
N THR A 263 5.57 17.64 5.92
CA THR A 263 4.43 16.94 6.54
C THR A 263 3.61 16.29 5.44
N PRO A 264 3.37 14.97 5.51
CA PRO A 264 2.52 14.25 4.57
C PRO A 264 1.15 14.91 4.42
N ASP A 265 0.68 15.04 3.19
CA ASP A 265 -0.64 15.63 2.87
C ASP A 265 -1.61 14.62 2.25
N GLY A 266 -1.20 13.36 2.14
CA GLY A 266 -1.97 12.28 1.57
C GLY A 266 -1.96 12.25 0.04
N ILE A 267 -1.19 13.13 -0.60
CA ILE A 267 -0.92 13.10 -2.03
C ILE A 267 0.49 12.56 -2.23
N MET A 268 0.60 11.54 -3.08
CA MET A 268 1.90 10.92 -3.34
C MET A 268 2.58 11.57 -4.56
N GLU A 269 3.85 11.87 -4.41
CA GLU A 269 4.69 12.24 -5.54
C GLU A 269 5.14 11.01 -6.31
N LEU A 270 5.28 11.18 -7.63
CA LEU A 270 5.79 10.16 -8.53
C LEU A 270 7.30 10.30 -8.69
N PHE A 271 8.04 9.25 -8.34
CA PHE A 271 9.48 9.16 -8.55
C PHE A 271 9.80 8.23 -9.71
N VAL A 272 10.66 8.69 -10.61
CA VAL A 272 11.03 7.96 -11.82
C VAL A 272 12.55 7.86 -11.91
N GLY A 273 13.04 6.63 -11.92
CA GLY A 273 14.44 6.30 -12.18
C GLY A 273 14.70 6.06 -13.67
N SER A 274 15.82 6.54 -14.18
CA SER A 274 16.24 6.24 -15.56
C SER A 274 16.72 4.80 -15.67
N GLY A 275 16.39 4.14 -16.78
CA GLY A 275 17.00 2.90 -17.19
C GLY A 275 18.28 3.14 -18.02
N PHE A 276 18.52 2.29 -18.99
CA PHE A 276 19.75 2.27 -19.80
C PHE A 276 19.96 3.50 -20.69
N GLY A 277 21.20 3.85 -20.95
CA GLY A 277 21.62 4.69 -22.07
C GLY A 277 21.78 6.18 -21.74
N ILE A 278 21.45 6.61 -20.53
CA ILE A 278 21.71 7.97 -20.03
C ILE A 278 22.33 7.90 -18.65
N GLN A 279 22.93 9.01 -18.19
CA GLN A 279 23.37 9.15 -16.81
C GLN A 279 22.23 8.77 -15.85
N ALA A 280 22.55 7.96 -14.83
CA ALA A 280 21.57 7.49 -13.87
C ALA A 280 20.97 8.65 -13.06
N GLN A 281 19.70 8.90 -13.25
CA GLN A 281 18.96 10.01 -12.68
C GLN A 281 17.67 9.54 -12.01
N ILE A 282 17.28 10.26 -10.97
CA ILE A 282 15.93 10.23 -10.41
C ILE A 282 15.26 11.57 -10.69
N LYS A 283 13.98 11.51 -11.04
CA LYS A 283 13.12 12.67 -11.21
C LYS A 283 11.86 12.53 -10.37
N GLY A 284 11.53 13.58 -9.60
CA GLY A 284 10.31 13.66 -8.79
C GLY A 284 9.29 14.58 -9.43
N TYR A 285 8.04 14.11 -9.52
CA TYR A 285 6.93 14.82 -10.15
C TYR A 285 5.74 14.94 -9.21
N ASN A 286 5.18 16.16 -9.13
CA ASN A 286 3.86 16.41 -8.58
C ASN A 286 2.81 16.13 -9.67
N GLY A 287 1.87 15.22 -9.41
CA GLY A 287 0.83 14.79 -10.35
C GLY A 287 -0.52 15.49 -10.22
N THR A 288 -0.67 16.46 -9.30
CA THR A 288 -1.95 17.16 -9.06
C THR A 288 -2.44 17.93 -10.29
N ALA A 289 -1.54 18.52 -11.06
CA ALA A 289 -1.89 19.18 -12.31
C ALA A 289 -2.11 18.17 -13.47
N ALA A 290 -2.87 18.56 -14.48
CA ALA A 290 -3.12 17.73 -15.67
C ALA A 290 -1.83 17.31 -16.39
N SER A 291 -0.81 18.16 -16.35
CA SER A 291 0.56 17.83 -16.76
C SER A 291 1.42 17.77 -15.50
N PRO A 292 1.94 16.59 -15.12
CA PRO A 292 2.78 16.45 -13.93
C PRO A 292 3.97 17.40 -13.94
N THR A 293 4.20 18.08 -12.82
CA THR A 293 5.22 19.12 -12.71
C THR A 293 6.48 18.55 -12.08
N LEU A 294 7.62 18.66 -12.76
CA LEU A 294 8.92 18.29 -12.23
C LEU A 294 9.29 19.24 -11.07
N PHE A 295 9.52 18.69 -9.87
CA PHE A 295 9.99 19.47 -8.74
C PHE A 295 11.43 19.14 -8.34
N ASN A 296 11.95 17.96 -8.71
CA ASN A 296 13.33 17.59 -8.40
C ASN A 296 13.92 16.69 -9.49
N SER A 297 15.23 16.83 -9.72
CA SER A 297 16.01 15.99 -10.64
C SER A 297 17.46 15.96 -10.16
N PHE A 298 18.01 14.76 -9.97
CA PHE A 298 19.37 14.59 -9.48
C PHE A 298 20.01 13.31 -9.99
N ASP A 299 21.33 13.36 -10.21
CA ASP A 299 22.14 12.20 -10.51
C ASP A 299 22.44 11.43 -9.23
N VAL A 300 22.28 10.10 -9.27
CA VAL A 300 22.36 9.25 -8.07
C VAL A 300 23.57 8.32 -8.06
N MET A 301 24.29 8.23 -9.18
CA MET A 301 25.48 7.38 -9.33
C MET A 301 26.66 8.21 -9.84
N SER A 302 27.84 7.63 -9.82
CA SER A 302 29.05 8.27 -10.34
C SER A 302 28.85 8.79 -11.75
N PRO A 303 29.50 9.92 -12.13
CA PRO A 303 29.42 10.43 -13.49
C PRO A 303 29.79 9.36 -14.53
N GLY A 304 28.96 9.25 -15.57
CA GLY A 304 29.11 8.25 -16.63
C GLY A 304 28.45 6.90 -16.37
N TYR A 305 27.88 6.66 -15.19
CA TYR A 305 27.10 5.45 -14.96
C TYR A 305 25.75 5.56 -15.70
N ASN A 306 25.51 4.63 -16.63
CA ASN A 306 24.39 4.66 -17.55
C ASN A 306 23.59 3.33 -17.64
N ARG A 307 23.69 2.49 -16.60
CA ARG A 307 23.02 1.18 -16.55
C ARG A 307 21.66 1.21 -15.86
N GLY A 308 21.20 2.41 -15.52
CA GLY A 308 19.92 2.62 -14.89
C GLY A 308 19.95 2.52 -13.37
N VAL A 309 18.83 2.85 -12.77
CA VAL A 309 18.60 2.78 -11.32
C VAL A 309 17.19 2.28 -11.04
N SER A 310 17.03 1.61 -9.91
CA SER A 310 15.72 1.26 -9.36
C SER A 310 15.35 2.21 -8.25
N VAL A 311 14.08 2.56 -8.17
CA VAL A 311 13.49 3.35 -7.09
C VAL A 311 12.52 2.50 -6.29
N ALA A 312 12.46 2.73 -4.99
CA ALA A 312 11.49 2.10 -4.11
C ALA A 312 11.11 3.05 -2.97
N ARG A 313 9.84 3.03 -2.58
CA ARG A 313 9.33 3.73 -1.40
C ARG A 313 9.84 3.07 -0.13
N LEU A 314 10.26 3.88 0.82
CA LEU A 314 10.46 3.48 2.21
C LEU A 314 9.46 4.27 3.06
N PRO A 315 8.34 3.65 3.46
CA PRO A 315 7.35 4.29 4.33
C PRO A 315 8.02 4.76 5.63
N SER A 316 7.59 5.91 6.14
CA SER A 316 8.19 6.48 7.36
C SER A 316 7.97 5.61 8.60
N GLY A 317 6.93 4.80 8.62
CA GLY A 317 6.54 3.97 9.76
C GLY A 317 6.05 4.76 10.99
N THR A 318 6.12 6.09 10.94
CA THR A 318 5.69 6.99 12.02
C THR A 318 4.69 7.99 11.45
N SER A 319 3.50 8.05 12.05
CA SER A 319 2.47 9.02 11.65
C SER A 319 3.01 10.44 11.67
N GLY A 320 2.73 11.19 10.60
CA GLY A 320 3.13 12.59 10.44
C GLY A 320 4.54 12.81 9.88
N ASN A 321 5.31 11.76 9.59
CA ASN A 321 6.60 11.86 8.92
C ASN A 321 6.48 11.50 7.44
N ALA A 322 7.20 12.25 6.61
CA ALA A 322 7.30 11.99 5.18
C ALA A 322 7.99 10.65 4.88
N ASP A 323 7.57 10.02 3.78
CA ASP A 323 8.24 8.86 3.21
C ASP A 323 9.64 9.20 2.70
N ARG A 324 10.43 8.18 2.44
CA ARG A 324 11.75 8.29 1.83
C ARG A 324 11.80 7.46 0.56
N ILE A 325 12.69 7.83 -0.35
CA ILE A 325 12.97 7.05 -1.55
C ILE A 325 14.30 6.33 -1.38
N LEU A 326 14.27 5.02 -1.60
CA LEU A 326 15.46 4.19 -1.74
C LEU A 326 15.84 4.14 -3.21
N VAL A 327 17.13 4.17 -3.47
CA VAL A 327 17.68 4.06 -4.83
C VAL A 327 18.79 3.01 -4.84
N SER A 328 18.74 2.11 -5.79
CA SER A 328 19.81 1.17 -6.07
C SER A 328 20.30 1.27 -7.52
N SER A 329 21.51 0.79 -7.79
CA SER A 329 21.98 0.60 -9.16
C SER A 329 21.04 -0.37 -9.88
N GLY A 330 20.82 -0.14 -11.17
CA GLY A 330 20.14 -1.11 -12.03
C GLY A 330 20.92 -2.43 -12.06
N ILE A 331 20.17 -3.51 -12.23
CA ILE A 331 20.76 -4.84 -12.39
C ILE A 331 21.25 -4.96 -13.84
N ASP A 332 22.41 -5.56 -14.04
CA ASP A 332 23.02 -5.84 -15.35
C ASP A 332 22.23 -6.89 -16.14
#